data_a9a863ef32894b484a49b4d85067e4b0
#
_entry.id   a9a863ef32894b484a49b4d85067e4b0
#
_cell.length_a   1.000
_cell.length_b   1.000
_cell.length_c   1.000
_cell.angle_alpha   90.00
_cell.angle_beta   90.00
_cell.angle_gamma   90.00
#
_symmetry.space_group_name_H-M   'P 1'
#
loop_
_entity.id
_entity.type
_entity.pdbx_description
1 polymer ?
#
loop_
_entity_poly.entity_id
_entity_poly.type
_entity_poly.pdbx_seq_one_letter_code
_entity_poly.pdbx_strand_id
1 'polypeptide(L)'
;MKMQKYTAPDMRTALRKVRTEHGPDALILWTRRTAGVVELTVATDPEAVANAEILTQAKRAAGADTVAIPVRSVSRPVAVPPAIIPPAVAGSAAIDSELKSLRHLLETQLAALAWNDLTRRAPVKASLMREFASLGLDRELGAELLESVTSDDELDRARQQTLAAFGDRVMTIDDRWTTQGGVLSLVGSPGSGKSSAMAGIAARWVLRNGPNGAVLVSAGDPRFGAFEQLARLGRLLGIPTYQVEDIEALPALLARLGEQRVVLVDTGAIGSRSDDLGAEERNFAALRSIGSIAAVLPATLQATAARQIALRYARSGVTACIATRLDEAASLGGLLSAVICAGLPLAYVTAGTRLPDDLRPARSEELVALAVALQERNGNTADEDLLVSRLEGRLHVAS
;
A
#
# COMPACT_ATOMS: atom_id res chain seq x y z
N MET A 1 -24.60 12.67 -26.20
CA MET A 1 -24.79 12.83 -24.75
C MET A 1 -25.74 13.98 -24.51
N LYS A 2 -27.02 13.72 -24.19
CA LYS A 2 -27.96 14.78 -23.87
C LYS A 2 -27.92 15.00 -22.35
N MET A 3 -27.45 16.17 -21.93
CA MET A 3 -27.48 16.63 -20.55
C MET A 3 -28.60 17.67 -20.40
N GLN A 4 -29.42 17.52 -19.38
CA GLN A 4 -30.45 18.50 -19.02
C GLN A 4 -30.16 19.10 -17.66
N LYS A 5 -30.37 20.45 -17.54
CA LYS A 5 -30.17 21.19 -16.31
C LYS A 5 -31.52 21.56 -15.70
N TYR A 6 -31.68 21.31 -14.40
CA TYR A 6 -32.85 21.64 -13.63
C TYR A 6 -32.51 22.63 -12.53
N THR A 7 -33.28 23.70 -12.41
CA THR A 7 -33.15 24.71 -11.39
C THR A 7 -34.36 24.77 -10.48
N ALA A 8 -34.15 24.82 -9.17
CA ALA A 8 -35.20 24.98 -8.19
C ALA A 8 -34.71 25.71 -6.94
N PRO A 9 -35.62 26.32 -6.14
CA PRO A 9 -35.23 27.04 -4.94
C PRO A 9 -34.67 26.12 -3.83
N ASP A 10 -35.03 24.83 -3.86
CA ASP A 10 -34.56 23.84 -2.90
C ASP A 10 -34.29 22.47 -3.57
N MET A 11 -33.46 21.65 -2.92
CA MET A 11 -33.05 20.32 -3.40
C MET A 11 -34.23 19.37 -3.57
N ARG A 12 -35.24 19.44 -2.69
CA ARG A 12 -36.39 18.53 -2.70
C ARG A 12 -37.29 18.78 -3.91
N THR A 13 -37.46 20.05 -4.26
CA THR A 13 -38.22 20.49 -5.45
C THR A 13 -37.45 20.16 -6.74
N ALA A 14 -36.12 20.33 -6.75
CA ALA A 14 -35.27 19.94 -7.88
C ALA A 14 -35.33 18.43 -8.15
N LEU A 15 -35.18 17.61 -7.14
CA LEU A 15 -35.26 16.13 -7.25
C LEU A 15 -36.66 15.66 -7.68
N ARG A 16 -37.73 16.32 -7.22
CA ARG A 16 -39.08 15.99 -7.65
C ARG A 16 -39.30 16.23 -9.13
N LYS A 17 -38.83 17.36 -9.65
CA LYS A 17 -38.87 17.68 -11.10
C LYS A 17 -38.14 16.61 -11.91
N VAL A 18 -36.92 16.25 -11.51
CA VAL A 18 -36.13 15.23 -12.21
C VAL A 18 -36.85 13.88 -12.22
N ARG A 19 -37.41 13.44 -11.06
CA ARG A 19 -38.12 12.18 -10.99
C ARG A 19 -39.44 12.14 -11.79
N THR A 20 -40.10 13.29 -11.92
CA THR A 20 -41.34 13.39 -12.71
C THR A 20 -41.07 13.28 -14.21
N GLU A 21 -39.91 13.80 -14.70
CA GLU A 21 -39.59 13.85 -16.12
C GLU A 21 -38.76 12.66 -16.59
N HIS A 22 -37.88 12.10 -15.74
CA HIS A 22 -36.91 11.05 -16.10
C HIS A 22 -37.05 9.75 -15.30
N GLY A 23 -38.05 9.68 -14.39
CA GLY A 23 -38.29 8.50 -13.58
C GLY A 23 -37.37 8.38 -12.34
N PRO A 24 -37.56 7.29 -11.55
CA PRO A 24 -36.82 7.09 -10.29
C PRO A 24 -35.32 6.78 -10.49
N ASP A 25 -34.92 6.29 -11.68
CA ASP A 25 -33.55 5.85 -11.99
C ASP A 25 -32.71 6.94 -12.72
N ALA A 26 -33.16 8.19 -12.70
CA ALA A 26 -32.44 9.30 -13.32
C ALA A 26 -31.10 9.58 -12.65
N LEU A 27 -30.00 9.51 -13.38
CA LEU A 27 -28.66 9.72 -12.86
C LEU A 27 -28.30 11.19 -12.76
N ILE A 28 -28.08 11.68 -11.54
CA ILE A 28 -27.66 13.05 -11.28
C ILE A 28 -26.14 13.12 -11.36
N LEU A 29 -25.63 13.82 -12.38
CA LEU A 29 -24.18 13.96 -12.64
C LEU A 29 -23.55 15.07 -11.79
N TRP A 30 -24.30 16.15 -11.53
CA TRP A 30 -23.75 17.34 -10.89
C TRP A 30 -24.84 18.09 -10.11
N THR A 31 -24.46 18.57 -8.92
CA THR A 31 -25.28 19.44 -8.08
C THR A 31 -24.49 20.70 -7.73
N ARG A 32 -25.05 21.87 -8.01
CA ARG A 32 -24.44 23.17 -7.65
C ARG A 32 -25.46 24.05 -6.94
N ARG A 33 -25.04 24.71 -5.87
CA ARG A 33 -25.86 25.68 -5.15
C ARG A 33 -25.28 27.08 -5.37
N THR A 34 -26.06 28.00 -5.98
CA THR A 34 -25.61 29.35 -6.27
C THR A 34 -26.72 30.31 -5.87
N ALA A 35 -26.42 31.27 -4.98
CA ALA A 35 -27.33 32.37 -4.57
C ALA A 35 -28.75 31.92 -4.18
N GLY A 36 -28.90 30.79 -3.44
CA GLY A 36 -30.19 30.31 -2.97
C GLY A 36 -30.97 29.44 -3.97
N VAL A 37 -30.42 29.14 -5.13
CA VAL A 37 -31.00 28.25 -6.15
C VAL A 37 -30.13 26.99 -6.28
N VAL A 38 -30.77 25.82 -6.38
CA VAL A 38 -30.09 24.53 -6.61
C VAL A 38 -30.23 24.17 -8.08
N GLU A 39 -29.09 23.94 -8.73
CA GLU A 39 -29.00 23.42 -10.09
C GLU A 39 -28.62 21.94 -10.06
N LEU A 40 -29.38 21.10 -10.78
CA LEU A 40 -29.10 19.68 -10.99
C LEU A 40 -28.85 19.45 -12.50
N THR A 41 -27.80 18.72 -12.81
CA THR A 41 -27.53 18.24 -14.18
C THR A 41 -27.75 16.73 -14.22
N VAL A 42 -28.61 16.27 -15.13
CA VAL A 42 -29.05 14.89 -15.27
C VAL A 42 -28.66 14.34 -16.63
N ALA A 43 -28.17 13.09 -16.67
CA ALA A 43 -27.90 12.36 -17.91
C ALA A 43 -29.12 11.51 -18.29
N THR A 44 -29.47 11.53 -19.60
CA THR A 44 -30.66 10.87 -20.14
C THR A 44 -30.36 9.60 -20.94
N ASP A 45 -29.09 9.17 -21.02
CA ASP A 45 -28.68 8.01 -21.83
C ASP A 45 -28.02 6.92 -20.95
N PRO A 46 -28.45 5.64 -21.01
CA PRO A 46 -27.90 4.57 -20.18
C PRO A 46 -26.44 4.21 -20.49
N GLU A 47 -25.93 4.42 -21.70
CA GLU A 47 -24.51 4.22 -22.03
C GLU A 47 -23.58 5.33 -21.46
N ALA A 48 -24.13 6.49 -21.11
CA ALA A 48 -23.38 7.56 -20.48
C ALA A 48 -23.05 7.29 -19.00
N VAL A 49 -23.74 6.34 -18.36
CA VAL A 49 -23.59 5.99 -16.95
C VAL A 49 -22.23 5.33 -16.67
N ALA A 50 -21.82 4.40 -17.51
CA ALA A 50 -20.53 3.69 -17.36
C ALA A 50 -19.31 4.61 -17.56
N ASN A 51 -19.43 5.59 -18.47
CA ASN A 51 -18.35 6.56 -18.74
C ASN A 51 -18.30 7.71 -17.72
N ALA A 52 -19.41 8.03 -17.06
CA ALA A 52 -19.48 9.10 -16.06
C ALA A 52 -18.85 8.67 -14.70
N GLU A 53 -18.92 7.40 -14.33
CA GLU A 53 -18.24 6.87 -13.13
C GLU A 53 -16.72 6.95 -13.26
N ILE A 54 -16.18 6.67 -14.46
CA ILE A 54 -14.74 6.77 -14.75
C ILE A 54 -14.25 8.23 -14.68
N LEU A 55 -15.06 9.19 -15.19
CA LEU A 55 -14.74 10.62 -15.15
C LEU A 55 -14.89 11.25 -13.76
N THR A 56 -15.76 10.70 -12.91
CA THR A 56 -15.95 11.18 -11.53
C THR A 56 -14.82 10.70 -10.62
N GLN A 57 -14.28 9.51 -10.84
CA GLN A 57 -13.08 9.02 -10.16
C GLN A 57 -11.82 9.80 -10.57
N ALA A 58 -11.67 10.14 -11.86
CA ALA A 58 -10.54 10.93 -12.34
C ALA A 58 -10.53 12.39 -11.81
N LYS A 59 -11.71 13.01 -11.62
CA LYS A 59 -11.81 14.37 -11.05
C LYS A 59 -11.71 14.44 -9.53
N ARG A 60 -11.96 13.37 -8.80
CA ARG A 60 -11.66 13.28 -7.36
C ARG A 60 -10.18 13.14 -7.08
N ALA A 61 -9.38 12.71 -8.05
CA ALA A 61 -7.92 12.61 -7.95
C ALA A 61 -7.18 13.92 -8.27
N ALA A 62 -7.86 14.92 -8.86
CA ALA A 62 -7.29 16.23 -9.16
C ALA A 62 -8.00 17.30 -8.32
N GLY A 63 -7.52 17.52 -7.10
CA GLY A 63 -7.88 18.68 -6.29
C GLY A 63 -7.38 19.94 -6.98
N ALA A 64 -8.28 20.88 -7.28
CA ALA A 64 -7.90 22.17 -7.83
C ALA A 64 -8.63 23.28 -7.08
N ASP A 65 -7.87 23.99 -6.28
CA ASP A 65 -8.18 25.35 -5.84
C ASP A 65 -8.16 26.29 -7.05
N THR A 66 -9.28 26.93 -7.33
CA THR A 66 -9.33 27.96 -8.37
C THR A 66 -9.53 29.31 -7.71
N VAL A 67 -8.45 30.06 -7.64
CA VAL A 67 -8.45 31.49 -7.29
C VAL A 67 -9.04 32.27 -8.47
N ALA A 68 -10.10 33.02 -8.22
CA ALA A 68 -10.74 33.88 -9.21
C ALA A 68 -9.95 35.20 -9.38
N ILE A 69 -9.43 35.45 -10.58
CA ILE A 69 -8.87 36.74 -11.00
C ILE A 69 -9.96 37.49 -11.78
N PRO A 70 -10.22 38.79 -11.47
CA PRO A 70 -11.23 39.57 -12.18
C PRO A 70 -10.74 39.97 -13.58
N VAL A 71 -11.45 39.57 -14.62
CA VAL A 71 -11.18 39.99 -16.00
C VAL A 71 -11.90 41.29 -16.31
N ARG A 72 -11.11 42.33 -16.57
CA ARG A 72 -11.57 43.61 -17.15
C ARG A 72 -12.01 43.39 -18.60
N SER A 73 -13.17 43.94 -18.95
CA SER A 73 -13.71 43.95 -20.27
C SER A 73 -12.84 44.75 -21.24
N VAL A 74 -12.38 44.16 -22.33
CA VAL A 74 -11.77 44.85 -23.45
C VAL A 74 -12.48 44.43 -24.73
N SER A 75 -12.76 45.44 -25.52
CA SER A 75 -13.40 45.64 -26.79
C SER A 75 -13.31 44.53 -27.84
N ARG A 76 -14.39 44.44 -28.61
CA ARG A 76 -14.68 43.73 -29.85
C ARG A 76 -13.45 43.47 -30.73
N PRO A 77 -13.17 42.25 -31.15
CA PRO A 77 -12.16 41.99 -32.19
C PRO A 77 -12.76 42.13 -33.59
N VAL A 78 -11.99 42.78 -34.44
CA VAL A 78 -12.14 42.86 -35.90
C VAL A 78 -12.01 41.43 -36.45
N ALA A 79 -12.90 41.09 -37.38
CA ALA A 79 -12.88 39.82 -38.09
C ALA A 79 -11.61 39.66 -38.92
N VAL A 80 -10.79 38.68 -38.57
CA VAL A 80 -9.66 38.20 -39.41
C VAL A 80 -10.19 37.02 -40.24
N PRO A 81 -9.91 36.93 -41.53
CA PRO A 81 -10.33 35.79 -42.35
C PRO A 81 -9.69 34.49 -41.86
N PRO A 82 -10.36 33.33 -42.00
CA PRO A 82 -9.87 32.07 -41.47
C PRO A 82 -8.55 31.70 -42.14
N ALA A 83 -7.49 31.63 -41.35
CA ALA A 83 -6.25 31.01 -41.78
C ALA A 83 -6.55 29.51 -42.03
N ILE A 84 -6.16 29.04 -43.20
CA ILE A 84 -6.18 27.62 -43.56
C ILE A 84 -5.18 26.93 -42.61
N ILE A 85 -5.68 26.32 -41.53
CA ILE A 85 -4.89 25.43 -40.71
C ILE A 85 -4.72 24.14 -41.50
N PRO A 86 -3.50 23.74 -41.85
CA PRO A 86 -3.29 22.44 -42.49
C PRO A 86 -3.81 21.37 -41.51
N PRO A 87 -4.40 20.26 -42.03
CA PRO A 87 -4.92 19.21 -41.14
C PRO A 87 -3.80 18.74 -40.22
N ALA A 88 -3.90 19.09 -38.95
CA ALA A 88 -3.01 18.61 -37.92
C ALA A 88 -3.04 17.09 -37.98
N VAL A 89 -1.85 16.51 -38.01
CA VAL A 89 -1.50 15.11 -38.13
C VAL A 89 -2.27 14.27 -37.07
N ALA A 90 -3.55 14.04 -37.34
CA ALA A 90 -4.37 13.10 -36.56
C ALA A 90 -3.91 11.64 -36.77
N GLY A 91 -3.01 11.41 -37.74
CA GLY A 91 -2.48 10.11 -38.07
C GLY A 91 -1.39 9.61 -37.12
N SER A 92 -0.58 10.48 -36.47
CA SER A 92 0.53 9.99 -35.67
C SER A 92 0.06 9.39 -34.35
N ALA A 93 -0.90 10.00 -33.65
CA ALA A 93 -1.42 9.49 -32.39
C ALA A 93 -2.21 8.16 -32.56
N ALA A 94 -2.91 8.01 -33.69
CA ALA A 94 -3.59 6.77 -34.06
C ALA A 94 -2.58 5.66 -34.39
N ILE A 95 -1.55 5.97 -35.17
CA ILE A 95 -0.47 5.05 -35.54
C ILE A 95 0.32 4.65 -34.29
N ASP A 96 0.65 5.60 -33.39
CA ASP A 96 1.34 5.30 -32.12
C ASP A 96 0.50 4.39 -31.22
N SER A 97 -0.82 4.58 -31.19
CA SER A 97 -1.75 3.71 -30.47
C SER A 97 -1.80 2.30 -31.06
N GLU A 98 -1.86 2.18 -32.40
CA GLU A 98 -1.85 0.91 -33.10
C GLU A 98 -0.51 0.17 -32.93
N LEU A 99 0.60 0.89 -33.03
CA LEU A 99 1.94 0.31 -32.76
C LEU A 99 2.08 -0.20 -31.34
N LYS A 100 1.57 0.52 -30.35
CA LYS A 100 1.54 0.05 -28.95
C LYS A 100 0.68 -1.20 -28.79
N SER A 101 -0.48 -1.24 -29.43
CA SER A 101 -1.38 -2.39 -29.39
C SER A 101 -0.75 -3.62 -30.06
N LEU A 102 -0.13 -3.44 -31.23
CA LEU A 102 0.56 -4.51 -31.94
C LEU A 102 1.78 -5.01 -31.16
N ARG A 103 2.55 -4.11 -30.56
CA ARG A 103 3.67 -4.47 -29.70
C ARG A 103 3.20 -5.29 -28.50
N HIS A 104 2.18 -4.85 -27.78
CA HIS A 104 1.60 -5.59 -26.67
C HIS A 104 1.10 -6.97 -27.09
N LEU A 105 0.43 -7.08 -28.24
CA LEU A 105 -0.06 -8.35 -28.78
C LEU A 105 1.08 -9.31 -29.15
N LEU A 106 2.16 -8.80 -29.73
CA LEU A 106 3.37 -9.59 -30.00
C LEU A 106 4.07 -10.05 -28.73
N GLU A 107 4.19 -9.18 -27.73
CA GLU A 107 4.77 -9.50 -26.42
C GLU A 107 3.97 -10.61 -25.73
N THR A 108 2.64 -10.53 -25.74
CA THR A 108 1.75 -11.58 -25.20
C THR A 108 1.92 -12.92 -25.93
N GLN A 109 1.97 -12.90 -27.28
CA GLN A 109 2.17 -14.12 -28.06
C GLN A 109 3.56 -14.76 -27.81
N LEU A 110 4.61 -13.94 -27.75
CA LEU A 110 5.96 -14.42 -27.44
C LEU A 110 6.05 -14.98 -26.02
N ALA A 111 5.39 -14.35 -25.06
CA ALA A 111 5.33 -14.84 -23.68
C ALA A 111 4.59 -16.18 -23.58
N ALA A 112 3.47 -16.33 -24.30
CA ALA A 112 2.74 -17.62 -24.37
C ALA A 112 3.58 -18.72 -25.01
N LEU A 113 4.32 -18.43 -26.07
CA LEU A 113 5.24 -19.39 -26.69
C LEU A 113 6.38 -19.76 -25.76
N ALA A 114 6.97 -18.78 -25.06
CA ALA A 114 8.03 -19.04 -24.07
C ALA A 114 7.52 -19.88 -22.90
N TRP A 115 6.28 -19.64 -22.44
CA TRP A 115 5.64 -20.46 -21.41
C TRP A 115 5.43 -21.91 -21.86
N ASN A 116 4.91 -22.12 -23.07
CA ASN A 116 4.73 -23.44 -23.65
C ASN A 116 6.07 -24.19 -23.81
N ASP A 117 7.11 -23.51 -24.27
CA ASP A 117 8.44 -24.08 -24.40
C ASP A 117 9.04 -24.45 -23.01
N LEU A 118 8.91 -23.57 -22.01
CA LEU A 118 9.33 -23.83 -20.65
C LEU A 118 8.60 -25.05 -20.06
N THR A 119 7.29 -25.14 -20.23
CA THR A 119 6.47 -26.24 -19.73
C THR A 119 6.90 -27.59 -20.36
N ARG A 120 7.34 -27.57 -21.62
CA ARG A 120 7.80 -28.77 -22.33
C ARG A 120 9.22 -29.16 -21.97
N ARG A 121 10.14 -28.23 -21.82
CA ARG A 121 11.58 -28.50 -21.56
C ARG A 121 11.93 -28.64 -20.10
N ALA A 122 11.21 -27.92 -19.21
CA ALA A 122 11.47 -27.91 -17.77
C ALA A 122 10.16 -27.94 -16.97
N PRO A 123 9.43 -29.07 -16.99
CA PRO A 123 8.11 -29.22 -16.37
C PRO A 123 8.14 -28.94 -14.85
N VAL A 124 9.20 -29.38 -14.15
CA VAL A 124 9.41 -29.14 -12.73
C VAL A 124 9.49 -27.63 -12.45
N LYS A 125 10.31 -26.94 -13.21
CA LYS A 125 10.48 -25.48 -13.10
C LYS A 125 9.16 -24.73 -13.37
N ALA A 126 8.42 -25.14 -14.40
CA ALA A 126 7.12 -24.57 -14.72
C ALA A 126 6.09 -24.80 -13.61
N SER A 127 6.08 -25.99 -12.98
CA SER A 127 5.22 -26.31 -11.85
C SER A 127 5.51 -25.42 -10.64
N LEU A 128 6.78 -25.30 -10.26
CA LEU A 128 7.20 -24.44 -9.14
C LEU A 128 6.92 -22.94 -9.43
N MET A 129 7.06 -22.50 -10.68
CA MET A 129 6.73 -21.13 -11.08
C MET A 129 5.24 -20.84 -10.91
N ARG A 130 4.35 -21.81 -11.20
CA ARG A 130 2.91 -21.69 -10.90
C ARG A 130 2.68 -21.60 -9.40
N GLU A 131 3.32 -22.46 -8.62
CA GLU A 131 3.19 -22.44 -7.16
C GLU A 131 3.62 -21.08 -6.57
N PHE A 132 4.77 -20.55 -6.97
CA PHE A 132 5.25 -19.24 -6.50
C PHE A 132 4.36 -18.09 -6.95
N ALA A 133 3.79 -18.18 -8.15
CA ALA A 133 2.80 -17.23 -8.60
C ALA A 133 1.53 -17.27 -7.74
N SER A 134 1.06 -18.47 -7.38
CA SER A 134 -0.12 -18.65 -6.52
C SER A 134 0.14 -18.24 -5.07
N LEU A 135 1.35 -18.40 -4.56
CA LEU A 135 1.79 -17.82 -3.28
C LEU A 135 1.81 -16.29 -3.30
N GLY A 136 1.76 -15.66 -4.47
CA GLY A 136 1.83 -14.20 -4.63
C GLY A 136 3.25 -13.64 -4.56
N LEU A 137 4.29 -14.46 -4.76
CA LEU A 137 5.67 -14.01 -4.79
C LEU A 137 5.91 -13.05 -5.95
N ASP A 138 6.81 -12.10 -5.74
CA ASP A 138 7.30 -11.23 -6.81
C ASP A 138 7.97 -12.07 -7.91
N ARG A 139 7.82 -11.62 -9.16
CA ARG A 139 8.32 -12.35 -10.32
C ARG A 139 9.85 -12.51 -10.31
N GLU A 140 10.57 -11.44 -9.95
CA GLU A 140 12.03 -11.43 -9.94
C GLU A 140 12.54 -12.41 -8.89
N LEU A 141 11.99 -12.34 -7.67
CA LEU A 141 12.32 -13.26 -6.60
C LEU A 141 11.99 -14.72 -6.97
N GLY A 142 10.81 -14.98 -7.53
CA GLY A 142 10.44 -16.33 -7.97
C GLY A 142 11.38 -16.88 -9.04
N ALA A 143 11.83 -16.02 -9.97
CA ALA A 143 12.80 -16.43 -11.00
C ALA A 143 14.17 -16.76 -10.41
N GLU A 144 14.68 -15.94 -9.49
CA GLU A 144 15.95 -16.17 -8.79
C GLU A 144 15.92 -17.50 -8.01
N LEU A 145 14.85 -17.77 -7.27
CA LEU A 145 14.70 -19.02 -6.52
C LEU A 145 14.71 -20.27 -7.41
N LEU A 146 14.30 -20.12 -8.67
CA LEU A 146 14.24 -21.22 -9.64
C LEU A 146 15.50 -21.34 -10.50
N GLU A 147 16.50 -20.49 -10.34
CA GLU A 147 17.73 -20.58 -11.15
C GLU A 147 18.47 -21.91 -10.98
N SER A 148 18.51 -22.42 -9.75
CA SER A 148 19.19 -23.69 -9.41
C SER A 148 18.40 -24.94 -9.78
N VAL A 149 17.11 -24.82 -10.12
CA VAL A 149 16.26 -25.98 -10.47
C VAL A 149 16.56 -26.43 -11.90
N THR A 150 16.77 -27.74 -12.08
CA THR A 150 17.01 -28.36 -13.38
C THR A 150 15.80 -29.17 -13.88
N SER A 151 15.83 -29.61 -15.14
CA SER A 151 14.77 -30.46 -15.70
C SER A 151 14.75 -31.85 -15.11
N ASP A 152 15.88 -32.34 -14.57
CA ASP A 152 16.07 -33.68 -14.07
C ASP A 152 15.79 -33.81 -12.57
N ASP A 153 15.46 -32.70 -11.90
CA ASP A 153 15.12 -32.70 -10.49
C ASP A 153 13.75 -33.36 -10.23
N GLU A 154 13.65 -34.07 -9.12
CA GLU A 154 12.38 -34.57 -8.62
C GLU A 154 11.57 -33.38 -8.05
N LEU A 155 10.28 -33.27 -8.42
CA LEU A 155 9.44 -32.12 -8.07
C LEU A 155 9.40 -31.84 -6.57
N ASP A 156 9.19 -32.87 -5.74
CA ASP A 156 9.07 -32.69 -4.27
C ASP A 156 10.39 -32.21 -3.66
N ARG A 157 11.51 -32.73 -4.15
CA ARG A 157 12.84 -32.32 -3.70
C ARG A 157 13.14 -30.88 -4.12
N ALA A 158 12.87 -30.55 -5.38
CA ALA A 158 13.07 -29.20 -5.89
C ALA A 158 12.17 -28.18 -5.15
N ARG A 159 10.92 -28.58 -4.85
CA ARG A 159 9.99 -27.77 -4.02
C ARG A 159 10.54 -27.51 -2.64
N GLN A 160 11.00 -28.52 -1.92
CA GLN A 160 11.57 -28.37 -0.60
C GLN A 160 12.79 -27.45 -0.61
N GLN A 161 13.70 -27.63 -1.56
CA GLN A 161 14.90 -26.83 -1.71
C GLN A 161 14.59 -25.34 -2.00
N THR A 162 13.64 -25.09 -2.91
CA THR A 162 13.27 -23.72 -3.25
C THR A 162 12.50 -23.02 -2.14
N LEU A 163 11.64 -23.73 -1.39
CA LEU A 163 10.97 -23.15 -0.21
C LEU A 163 11.96 -22.89 0.93
N ALA A 164 12.96 -23.75 1.13
CA ALA A 164 14.05 -23.48 2.09
C ALA A 164 14.86 -22.25 1.66
N ALA A 165 15.26 -22.17 0.38
CA ALA A 165 15.96 -21.01 -0.17
C ALA A 165 15.12 -19.72 -0.06
N PHE A 166 13.79 -19.81 -0.20
CA PHE A 166 12.89 -18.69 0.06
C PHE A 166 12.93 -18.27 1.55
N GLY A 167 12.90 -19.24 2.48
CA GLY A 167 13.04 -18.99 3.91
C GLY A 167 14.37 -18.29 4.26
N ASP A 168 15.46 -18.70 3.66
CA ASP A 168 16.79 -18.10 3.87
C ASP A 168 16.87 -16.64 3.41
N ARG A 169 16.02 -16.23 2.45
CA ARG A 169 15.93 -14.82 2.00
C ARG A 169 15.11 -13.95 2.96
N VAL A 170 14.24 -14.54 3.79
CA VAL A 170 13.44 -13.81 4.77
C VAL A 170 14.30 -13.51 5.99
N MET A 171 14.87 -12.32 6.03
CA MET A 171 15.64 -11.88 7.19
C MET A 171 14.73 -11.67 8.39
N THR A 172 15.14 -12.16 9.55
CA THR A 172 14.46 -11.95 10.84
C THR A 172 15.45 -11.42 11.87
N ILE A 173 14.95 -10.71 12.87
CA ILE A 173 15.76 -10.26 14.02
C ILE A 173 15.17 -10.79 15.32
N ASP A 174 16.06 -11.00 16.28
CA ASP A 174 15.72 -11.51 17.59
C ASP A 174 14.75 -10.60 18.36
N ASP A 175 14.10 -11.16 19.39
CA ASP A 175 13.15 -10.49 20.29
C ASP A 175 13.85 -9.48 21.23
N ARG A 176 14.72 -8.62 20.65
CA ARG A 176 15.60 -7.72 21.40
C ARG A 176 14.86 -6.66 22.21
N TRP A 177 13.76 -6.11 21.68
CA TRP A 177 13.04 -5.04 22.38
C TRP A 177 12.24 -5.53 23.58
N THR A 178 11.91 -6.81 23.66
CA THR A 178 11.29 -7.40 24.85
C THR A 178 12.32 -8.04 25.78
N THR A 179 13.56 -8.25 25.33
CA THR A 179 14.64 -8.86 26.13
C THR A 179 15.67 -7.86 26.62
N GLN A 180 16.19 -7.05 25.72
CA GLN A 180 17.27 -6.09 25.97
C GLN A 180 16.74 -4.66 26.17
N GLY A 181 15.60 -4.33 25.53
CA GLY A 181 15.02 -3.01 25.55
C GLY A 181 15.61 -2.09 24.47
N GLY A 182 15.75 -0.81 24.82
CA GLY A 182 16.17 0.24 23.89
C GLY A 182 15.01 1.10 23.41
N VAL A 183 15.28 2.04 22.51
CA VAL A 183 14.25 2.91 21.94
C VAL A 183 13.76 2.33 20.62
N LEU A 184 12.46 2.12 20.51
CA LEU A 184 11.79 1.64 19.31
C LEU A 184 10.67 2.59 18.89
N SER A 185 10.82 3.20 17.74
CA SER A 185 9.82 4.04 17.11
C SER A 185 9.04 3.26 16.06
N LEU A 186 7.70 3.26 16.13
CA LEU A 186 6.83 2.58 15.18
C LEU A 186 6.32 3.56 14.14
N VAL A 187 6.60 3.29 12.86
CA VAL A 187 6.13 4.08 11.72
C VAL A 187 5.21 3.24 10.83
N GLY A 188 4.30 3.87 10.11
CA GLY A 188 3.37 3.15 9.22
C GLY A 188 2.13 3.97 8.89
N SER A 189 1.39 3.52 7.89
CA SER A 189 0.13 4.15 7.48
C SER A 189 -0.94 4.10 8.59
N PRO A 190 -1.95 4.98 8.54
CA PRO A 190 -3.10 4.86 9.43
C PRO A 190 -3.74 3.48 9.32
N GLY A 191 -4.11 2.90 10.47
CA GLY A 191 -4.73 1.56 10.50
C GLY A 191 -3.77 0.39 10.26
N SER A 192 -2.46 0.61 10.12
CA SER A 192 -1.49 -0.48 9.93
C SER A 192 -1.29 -1.39 11.15
N GLY A 193 -1.81 -1.01 12.32
CA GLY A 193 -1.67 -1.81 13.56
C GLY A 193 -0.52 -1.34 14.47
N LYS A 194 0.03 -0.12 14.29
CA LYS A 194 1.11 0.43 15.14
C LYS A 194 0.82 0.33 16.64
N SER A 195 -0.30 0.91 17.06
CA SER A 195 -0.67 0.94 18.48
C SER A 195 -0.92 -0.47 19.05
N SER A 196 -1.46 -1.40 18.23
CA SER A 196 -1.62 -2.81 18.62
C SER A 196 -0.27 -3.53 18.75
N ALA A 197 0.63 -3.31 17.79
CA ALA A 197 1.99 -3.88 17.86
C ALA A 197 2.75 -3.34 19.05
N MET A 198 2.67 -2.02 19.31
CA MET A 198 3.24 -1.40 20.50
C MET A 198 2.68 -2.01 21.78
N ALA A 199 1.35 -2.16 21.86
CA ALA A 199 0.69 -2.74 23.04
C ALA A 199 1.18 -4.18 23.29
N GLY A 200 1.34 -4.98 22.23
CA GLY A 200 1.89 -6.33 22.33
C GLY A 200 3.33 -6.35 22.83
N ILE A 201 4.20 -5.49 22.30
CA ILE A 201 5.61 -5.38 22.73
C ILE A 201 5.66 -4.91 24.18
N ALA A 202 4.90 -3.87 24.54
CA ALA A 202 4.84 -3.36 25.91
C ALA A 202 4.36 -4.42 26.93
N ALA A 203 3.29 -5.15 26.58
CA ALA A 203 2.77 -6.21 27.44
C ALA A 203 3.78 -7.35 27.61
N ARG A 204 4.45 -7.80 26.56
CA ARG A 204 5.52 -8.80 26.63
C ARG A 204 6.70 -8.33 27.46
N TRP A 205 7.07 -7.04 27.32
CA TRP A 205 8.11 -6.45 28.17
C TRP A 205 7.73 -6.52 29.64
N VAL A 206 6.52 -6.07 30.01
CA VAL A 206 6.06 -6.04 31.41
C VAL A 206 5.97 -7.44 32.02
N LEU A 207 5.46 -8.40 31.25
CA LEU A 207 5.41 -9.81 31.72
C LEU A 207 6.79 -10.39 32.00
N ARG A 208 7.81 -9.96 31.29
CA ARG A 208 9.18 -10.48 31.43
C ARG A 208 10.03 -9.70 32.42
N ASN A 209 9.93 -8.38 32.39
CA ASN A 209 10.85 -7.48 33.09
C ASN A 209 10.18 -6.63 34.18
N GLY A 210 8.84 -6.65 34.25
CA GLY A 210 8.07 -5.70 35.05
C GLY A 210 7.91 -4.34 34.36
N PRO A 211 7.11 -3.44 34.92
CA PRO A 211 6.81 -2.13 34.33
C PRO A 211 7.93 -1.09 34.50
N ASN A 212 8.85 -1.32 35.47
CA ASN A 212 9.89 -0.33 35.77
C ASN A 212 10.89 -0.15 34.64
N GLY A 213 11.19 1.10 34.32
CA GLY A 213 12.11 1.46 33.23
C GLY A 213 11.51 1.32 31.82
N ALA A 214 10.20 1.10 31.73
CA ALA A 214 9.47 1.15 30.48
C ALA A 214 8.72 2.48 30.34
N VAL A 215 8.69 3.03 29.14
CA VAL A 215 8.01 4.29 28.82
C VAL A 215 7.27 4.16 27.48
N LEU A 216 6.05 4.68 27.43
CA LEU A 216 5.29 4.85 26.21
C LEU A 216 5.29 6.32 25.80
N VAL A 217 5.48 6.61 24.53
CA VAL A 217 5.46 7.98 23.98
C VAL A 217 4.56 8.04 22.77
N SER A 218 3.63 8.99 22.74
CA SER A 218 2.89 9.39 21.55
C SER A 218 3.58 10.60 20.92
N ALA A 219 3.95 10.53 19.64
CA ALA A 219 4.71 11.58 18.98
C ALA A 219 4.07 11.97 17.64
N GLY A 220 3.71 13.26 17.52
CA GLY A 220 3.21 13.82 16.26
C GLY A 220 1.94 13.16 15.73
N ASP A 221 1.06 12.64 16.59
CA ASP A 221 -0.21 12.05 16.19
C ASP A 221 -1.36 13.04 16.36
N PRO A 222 -1.88 13.62 15.25
CA PRO A 222 -2.94 14.61 15.31
C PRO A 222 -4.34 13.99 15.51
N ARG A 223 -4.46 12.65 15.54
CA ARG A 223 -5.75 11.99 15.66
C ARG A 223 -6.34 12.18 17.05
N PHE A 224 -7.61 12.63 17.06
CA PHE A 224 -8.35 12.78 18.31
C PHE A 224 -8.42 11.45 19.07
N GLY A 225 -8.09 11.47 20.35
CA GLY A 225 -8.13 10.29 21.22
C GLY A 225 -6.96 9.32 21.10
N ALA A 226 -5.96 9.58 20.24
CA ALA A 226 -4.81 8.68 20.07
C ALA A 226 -3.97 8.61 21.35
N PHE A 227 -3.68 9.74 21.98
CA PHE A 227 -2.94 9.78 23.23
C PHE A 227 -3.72 9.14 24.37
N GLU A 228 -5.04 9.40 24.48
CA GLU A 228 -5.90 8.82 25.52
C GLU A 228 -5.94 7.29 25.42
N GLN A 229 -5.94 6.75 24.20
CA GLN A 229 -5.86 5.31 23.99
C GLN A 229 -4.53 4.74 24.50
N LEU A 230 -3.41 5.40 24.15
CA LEU A 230 -2.08 5.01 24.61
C LEU A 230 -1.94 5.16 26.12
N ALA A 231 -2.45 6.24 26.72
CA ALA A 231 -2.44 6.48 28.14
C ALA A 231 -3.28 5.44 28.93
N ARG A 232 -4.38 4.96 28.32
CA ARG A 232 -5.16 3.85 28.90
C ARG A 232 -4.35 2.56 28.93
N LEU A 233 -3.63 2.25 27.85
CA LEU A 233 -2.72 1.12 27.80
C LEU A 233 -1.62 1.22 28.86
N GLY A 234 -0.98 2.40 28.98
CA GLY A 234 0.04 2.66 29.99
C GLY A 234 -0.47 2.41 31.41
N ARG A 235 -1.70 2.90 31.73
CA ARG A 235 -2.32 2.64 33.03
C ARG A 235 -2.57 1.15 33.31
N LEU A 236 -3.04 0.40 32.29
CA LEU A 236 -3.27 -1.03 32.41
C LEU A 236 -1.97 -1.82 32.67
N LEU A 237 -0.87 -1.39 32.05
CA LEU A 237 0.44 -2.07 32.18
C LEU A 237 1.31 -1.50 33.32
N GLY A 238 0.88 -0.42 33.99
CA GLY A 238 1.67 0.29 34.97
C GLY A 238 2.87 1.05 34.38
N ILE A 239 2.82 1.45 33.11
CA ILE A 239 3.89 2.14 32.39
C ILE A 239 3.53 3.64 32.25
N PRO A 240 4.45 4.56 32.57
CA PRO A 240 4.25 5.99 32.32
C PRO A 240 4.13 6.28 30.82
N THR A 241 3.23 7.21 30.50
CA THR A 241 2.95 7.60 29.11
C THR A 241 3.13 9.08 28.93
N TYR A 242 3.85 9.49 27.90
CA TYR A 242 4.14 10.87 27.57
C TYR A 242 3.64 11.22 26.17
N GLN A 243 3.43 12.50 25.92
CA GLN A 243 3.06 13.03 24.62
C GLN A 243 4.03 14.12 24.21
N VAL A 244 4.39 14.15 22.94
CA VAL A 244 5.05 15.28 22.25
C VAL A 244 4.26 15.62 21.01
N GLU A 245 4.11 16.92 20.76
CA GLU A 245 3.38 17.41 19.57
C GLU A 245 4.17 17.14 18.30
N ASP A 246 5.49 17.37 18.35
CA ASP A 246 6.40 17.20 17.24
C ASP A 246 7.43 16.08 17.53
N ILE A 247 7.76 15.32 16.48
CA ILE A 247 8.75 14.25 16.58
C ILE A 247 10.15 14.81 16.88
N GLU A 248 10.44 16.00 16.39
CA GLU A 248 11.71 16.71 16.65
C GLU A 248 11.93 17.02 18.16
N ALA A 249 10.87 17.01 18.98
CA ALA A 249 10.95 17.19 20.43
C ALA A 249 11.31 15.88 21.20
N LEU A 250 11.29 14.71 20.56
CA LEU A 250 11.58 13.43 21.20
C LEU A 250 12.95 13.37 21.86
N PRO A 251 14.07 13.81 21.24
CA PRO A 251 15.39 13.74 21.89
C PRO A 251 15.43 14.52 23.20
N ALA A 252 14.76 15.70 23.25
CA ALA A 252 14.70 16.53 24.45
C ALA A 252 13.85 15.87 25.56
N LEU A 253 12.74 15.21 25.21
CA LEU A 253 11.97 14.41 26.16
C LEU A 253 12.80 13.28 26.74
N LEU A 254 13.48 12.49 25.90
CA LEU A 254 14.29 11.35 26.34
C LEU A 254 15.43 11.78 27.25
N ALA A 255 16.10 12.90 26.94
CA ALA A 255 17.13 13.46 27.80
C ALA A 255 16.60 13.83 29.22
N ARG A 256 15.35 14.29 29.31
CA ARG A 256 14.70 14.62 30.59
C ARG A 256 14.28 13.40 31.39
N LEU A 257 13.90 12.32 30.70
CA LEU A 257 13.48 11.07 31.32
C LEU A 257 14.66 10.28 31.91
N GLY A 258 15.88 10.58 31.48
CA GLY A 258 17.08 9.83 31.87
C GLY A 258 17.12 8.42 31.27
N GLU A 259 17.92 7.56 31.86
CA GLU A 259 18.09 6.19 31.37
C GLU A 259 16.81 5.36 31.59
N GLN A 260 16.19 4.96 30.49
CA GLN A 260 15.07 4.02 30.46
C GLN A 260 15.53 2.71 29.82
N ARG A 261 14.98 1.58 30.31
CA ARG A 261 15.32 0.27 29.73
C ARG A 261 14.66 0.04 28.39
N VAL A 262 13.40 0.47 28.24
CA VAL A 262 12.69 0.43 26.97
C VAL A 262 11.81 1.66 26.79
N VAL A 263 11.89 2.27 25.62
CA VAL A 263 11.01 3.36 25.20
C VAL A 263 10.33 2.96 23.91
N LEU A 264 9.01 2.92 23.93
CA LEU A 264 8.21 2.62 22.74
C LEU A 264 7.51 3.91 22.28
N VAL A 265 7.78 4.30 21.05
CA VAL A 265 7.26 5.54 20.45
C VAL A 265 6.21 5.20 19.39
N ASP A 266 4.94 5.57 19.64
CA ASP A 266 3.89 5.54 18.63
C ASP A 266 3.91 6.87 17.87
N THR A 267 4.27 6.80 16.59
CA THR A 267 4.24 7.98 15.75
C THR A 267 2.88 8.08 15.04
N GLY A 268 2.49 9.29 14.69
CA GLY A 268 1.38 9.50 13.79
C GLY A 268 1.59 8.79 12.44
N ALA A 269 0.85 9.18 11.44
CA ALA A 269 0.95 8.59 10.09
C ALA A 269 2.18 9.10 9.32
N ILE A 270 3.39 8.75 9.79
CA ILE A 270 4.64 9.07 9.08
C ILE A 270 4.81 8.07 7.94
N GLY A 271 5.23 8.56 6.77
CA GLY A 271 5.43 7.70 5.61
C GLY A 271 4.15 7.37 4.84
N SER A 272 2.99 7.90 5.23
CA SER A 272 1.84 8.01 4.35
C SER A 272 2.03 9.29 3.53
N ARG A 273 1.92 9.22 2.20
CA ARG A 273 2.02 10.31 1.22
C ARG A 273 1.94 11.71 1.85
N SER A 274 3.08 12.23 2.28
CA SER A 274 3.20 13.62 2.74
C SER A 274 3.58 14.45 1.52
N ASP A 275 2.89 15.55 1.29
CA ASP A 275 3.24 16.49 0.24
C ASP A 275 4.52 17.27 0.59
N ASP A 276 4.97 17.25 1.86
CA ASP A 276 6.21 17.83 2.36
C ASP A 276 7.28 16.74 2.64
N LEU A 277 8.07 16.43 1.61
CA LEU A 277 9.20 15.49 1.70
C LEU A 277 10.27 15.96 2.68
N GLY A 278 10.44 17.29 2.86
CA GLY A 278 11.42 17.85 3.78
C GLY A 278 11.04 17.63 5.25
N ALA A 279 9.77 17.77 5.60
CA ALA A 279 9.29 17.48 6.94
C ALA A 279 9.40 15.99 7.26
N GLU A 280 9.10 15.14 6.30
CA GLU A 280 9.23 13.70 6.48
C GLU A 280 10.68 13.28 6.76
N GLU A 281 11.64 13.79 5.99
CA GLU A 281 13.06 13.49 6.22
C GLU A 281 13.55 14.00 7.58
N ARG A 282 13.13 15.19 8.04
CA ARG A 282 13.45 15.70 9.39
C ARG A 282 12.90 14.75 10.46
N ASN A 283 11.67 14.28 10.33
CA ASN A 283 11.06 13.34 11.26
C ASN A 283 11.86 12.03 11.33
N PHE A 284 12.23 11.44 10.18
CA PHE A 284 13.06 10.24 10.17
C PHE A 284 14.45 10.49 10.73
N ALA A 285 15.06 11.65 10.47
CA ALA A 285 16.34 12.01 11.07
C ALA A 285 16.27 12.09 12.60
N ALA A 286 15.22 12.71 13.15
CA ALA A 286 14.98 12.76 14.59
C ALA A 286 14.79 11.36 15.18
N LEU A 287 14.00 10.49 14.53
CA LEU A 287 13.81 9.11 14.99
C LEU A 287 15.11 8.28 14.95
N ARG A 288 15.91 8.41 13.89
CA ARG A 288 17.21 7.74 13.78
C ARG A 288 18.18 8.16 14.89
N SER A 289 18.13 9.40 15.33
CA SER A 289 19.03 9.92 16.37
C SER A 289 18.75 9.32 17.75
N ILE A 290 17.53 8.80 18.01
CA ILE A 290 17.12 8.27 19.30
C ILE A 290 17.15 6.75 19.38
N GLY A 291 17.09 6.03 18.28
CA GLY A 291 17.08 4.57 18.33
C GLY A 291 16.63 3.87 17.04
N SER A 292 16.06 2.71 17.22
CA SER A 292 15.58 1.86 16.13
C SER A 292 14.21 2.33 15.63
N ILE A 293 13.99 2.18 14.33
CA ILE A 293 12.71 2.46 13.69
C ILE A 293 12.17 1.16 13.09
N ALA A 294 10.95 0.78 13.44
CA ALA A 294 10.26 -0.35 12.82
C ALA A 294 9.05 0.11 11.99
N ALA A 295 8.99 -0.34 10.75
CA ALA A 295 7.84 -0.15 9.89
C ALA A 295 6.75 -1.20 10.21
N VAL A 296 5.52 -0.75 10.38
CA VAL A 296 4.38 -1.63 10.61
C VAL A 296 3.62 -1.79 9.30
N LEU A 297 3.67 -3.00 8.73
CA LEU A 297 3.11 -3.34 7.42
C LEU A 297 2.01 -4.39 7.56
N PRO A 298 0.75 -4.07 7.20
CA PRO A 298 -0.31 -5.07 7.16
C PRO A 298 -0.08 -6.11 6.05
N ALA A 299 -0.27 -7.38 6.37
CA ALA A 299 -0.17 -8.47 5.41
C ALA A 299 -1.29 -8.44 4.33
N THR A 300 -2.33 -7.65 4.56
CA THR A 300 -3.44 -7.41 3.63
C THR A 300 -3.13 -6.40 2.52
N LEU A 301 -1.92 -5.83 2.49
CA LEU A 301 -1.52 -4.91 1.43
C LEU A 301 -1.39 -5.64 0.09
N GLN A 302 -1.78 -4.96 -0.98
CA GLN A 302 -1.46 -5.41 -2.33
C GLN A 302 0.07 -5.45 -2.52
N ALA A 303 0.59 -6.46 -3.22
CA ALA A 303 2.03 -6.69 -3.39
C ALA A 303 2.80 -5.46 -3.90
N THR A 304 2.26 -4.76 -4.92
CA THR A 304 2.86 -3.54 -5.47
C THR A 304 2.95 -2.42 -4.43
N ALA A 305 1.88 -2.21 -3.64
CA ALA A 305 1.87 -1.21 -2.59
C ALA A 305 2.83 -1.57 -1.45
N ALA A 306 2.86 -2.84 -1.04
CA ALA A 306 3.79 -3.34 -0.03
C ALA A 306 5.25 -3.10 -0.45
N ARG A 307 5.60 -3.43 -1.71
CA ARG A 307 6.94 -3.20 -2.27
C ARG A 307 7.33 -1.71 -2.26
N GLN A 308 6.46 -0.84 -2.75
CA GLN A 308 6.74 0.61 -2.77
C GLN A 308 6.95 1.18 -1.37
N ILE A 309 6.10 0.78 -0.41
CA ILE A 309 6.17 1.23 0.97
C ILE A 309 7.44 0.70 1.66
N ALA A 310 7.75 -0.59 1.49
CA ALA A 310 8.94 -1.21 2.08
C ALA A 310 10.23 -0.55 1.57
N LEU A 311 10.37 -0.35 0.25
CA LEU A 311 11.51 0.33 -0.35
C LEU A 311 11.66 1.78 0.14
N ARG A 312 10.54 2.51 0.29
CA ARG A 312 10.57 3.86 0.84
C ARG A 312 11.08 3.87 2.27
N TYR A 313 10.57 3.00 3.13
CA TYR A 313 11.02 2.90 4.51
C TYR A 313 12.49 2.48 4.64
N ALA A 314 12.95 1.55 3.80
CA ALA A 314 14.37 1.19 3.77
C ALA A 314 15.27 2.39 3.46
N ARG A 315 14.88 3.22 2.49
CA ARG A 315 15.61 4.46 2.15
C ARG A 315 15.56 5.51 3.26
N SER A 316 14.51 5.54 4.05
CA SER A 316 14.35 6.45 5.20
C SER A 316 15.08 5.98 6.46
N GLY A 317 15.82 4.87 6.41
CA GLY A 317 16.62 4.35 7.52
C GLY A 317 15.80 3.55 8.55
N VAL A 318 14.68 2.98 8.15
CA VAL A 318 13.96 1.97 8.94
C VAL A 318 14.84 0.73 9.06
N THR A 319 14.94 0.19 10.27
CA THR A 319 15.87 -0.92 10.61
C THR A 319 15.17 -2.27 10.77
N ALA A 320 13.84 -2.28 10.84
CA ALA A 320 13.04 -3.49 11.03
C ALA A 320 11.61 -3.32 10.51
N CYS A 321 10.94 -4.45 10.30
CA CYS A 321 9.51 -4.50 10.01
C CYS A 321 8.73 -5.30 11.05
N ILE A 322 7.48 -4.94 11.25
CA ILE A 322 6.47 -5.70 11.98
C ILE A 322 5.34 -6.00 11.00
N ALA A 323 5.12 -7.28 10.72
CA ALA A 323 4.02 -7.71 9.87
C ALA A 323 2.75 -7.88 10.72
N THR A 324 1.67 -7.24 10.33
CA THR A 324 0.40 -7.27 11.08
C THR A 324 -0.73 -7.87 10.26
N ARG A 325 -1.80 -8.30 10.95
CA ARG A 325 -3.03 -8.84 10.33
C ARG A 325 -2.76 -10.08 9.46
N LEU A 326 -1.89 -10.97 9.95
CA LEU A 326 -1.62 -12.22 9.23
C LEU A 326 -2.87 -13.12 9.14
N ASP A 327 -3.76 -13.02 10.12
CA ASP A 327 -5.05 -13.71 10.19
C ASP A 327 -6.07 -13.26 9.13
N GLU A 328 -5.95 -12.00 8.66
CA GLU A 328 -6.81 -11.42 7.63
C GLU A 328 -6.22 -11.60 6.21
N ALA A 329 -4.99 -12.07 6.09
CA ALA A 329 -4.29 -12.11 4.81
C ALA A 329 -4.78 -13.27 3.93
N ALA A 330 -5.02 -12.99 2.66
CA ALA A 330 -5.30 -14.00 1.64
C ALA A 330 -4.01 -14.70 1.14
N SER A 331 -2.88 -13.99 1.12
CA SER A 331 -1.55 -14.52 0.81
C SER A 331 -0.48 -13.71 1.53
N LEU A 332 0.70 -14.31 1.74
CA LEU A 332 1.85 -13.62 2.34
C LEU A 332 2.96 -13.32 1.34
N GLY A 333 2.93 -13.93 0.16
CA GLY A 333 4.03 -13.81 -0.82
C GLY A 333 4.35 -12.37 -1.20
N GLY A 334 3.34 -11.53 -1.37
CA GLY A 334 3.53 -10.12 -1.71
C GLY A 334 4.25 -9.33 -0.61
N LEU A 335 3.88 -9.53 0.66
CA LEU A 335 4.56 -8.89 1.79
C LEU A 335 5.98 -9.41 1.96
N LEU A 336 6.18 -10.74 1.92
CA LEU A 336 7.51 -11.35 2.07
C LEU A 336 8.45 -10.92 0.94
N SER A 337 7.97 -10.91 -0.31
CA SER A 337 8.73 -10.35 -1.44
C SER A 337 9.11 -8.90 -1.23
N ALA A 338 8.19 -8.08 -0.71
CA ALA A 338 8.43 -6.66 -0.47
C ALA A 338 9.54 -6.42 0.56
N VAL A 339 9.53 -7.14 1.69
CA VAL A 339 10.55 -6.99 2.75
C VAL A 339 11.89 -7.56 2.31
N ILE A 340 11.92 -8.67 1.56
CA ILE A 340 13.16 -9.23 0.97
C ILE A 340 13.77 -8.21 0.00
N CYS A 341 12.98 -7.71 -0.94
CA CYS A 341 13.44 -6.74 -1.95
C CYS A 341 13.95 -5.43 -1.33
N ALA A 342 13.36 -5.02 -0.20
CA ALA A 342 13.77 -3.83 0.54
C ALA A 342 14.95 -4.07 1.51
N GLY A 343 15.37 -5.32 1.72
CA GLY A 343 16.40 -5.66 2.71
C GLY A 343 15.98 -5.36 4.14
N LEU A 344 14.68 -5.42 4.45
CA LEU A 344 14.13 -5.10 5.75
C LEU A 344 13.85 -6.37 6.56
N PRO A 345 14.56 -6.61 7.70
CA PRO A 345 14.32 -7.78 8.52
C PRO A 345 12.98 -7.66 9.28
N LEU A 346 12.29 -8.77 9.41
CA LEU A 346 11.08 -8.90 10.21
C LEU A 346 11.42 -9.13 11.68
N ALA A 347 10.86 -8.30 12.57
CA ALA A 347 11.04 -8.44 14.01
C ALA A 347 9.89 -9.22 14.66
N TYR A 348 8.66 -8.79 14.37
CA TYR A 348 7.47 -9.39 14.95
C TYR A 348 6.40 -9.60 13.89
N VAL A 349 5.48 -10.51 14.21
CA VAL A 349 4.26 -10.76 13.46
C VAL A 349 3.05 -10.69 14.39
N THR A 350 1.91 -10.22 13.90
CA THR A 350 0.65 -10.29 14.65
C THR A 350 -0.43 -11.01 13.82
N ALA A 351 -1.17 -11.90 14.51
CA ALA A 351 -2.22 -12.70 13.90
C ALA A 351 -3.44 -12.75 14.83
N GLY A 352 -4.10 -11.59 15.03
CA GLY A 352 -5.28 -11.46 15.88
C GLY A 352 -5.22 -10.27 16.83
N THR A 353 -6.13 -10.27 17.81
CA THR A 353 -6.37 -9.13 18.71
C THR A 353 -6.06 -9.41 20.18
N ARG A 354 -5.66 -10.65 20.51
CA ARG A 354 -5.34 -11.07 21.91
C ARG A 354 -3.91 -10.71 22.26
N LEU A 355 -3.73 -9.69 23.05
CA LEU A 355 -2.42 -9.24 23.49
C LEU A 355 -2.07 -9.86 24.86
N PRO A 356 -0.85 -10.32 25.06
CA PRO A 356 0.30 -10.29 24.13
C PRO A 356 0.44 -11.51 23.20
N ASP A 357 -0.46 -12.51 23.27
CA ASP A 357 -0.28 -13.85 22.70
C ASP A 357 -0.21 -13.83 21.16
N ASP A 358 -1.01 -12.95 20.54
CA ASP A 358 -1.08 -12.84 19.05
C ASP A 358 0.09 -12.03 18.46
N LEU A 359 0.96 -11.42 19.28
CA LEU A 359 2.23 -10.85 18.83
C LEU A 359 3.36 -11.83 19.12
N ARG A 360 4.08 -12.26 18.09
CA ARG A 360 5.19 -13.21 18.19
C ARG A 360 6.43 -12.70 17.47
N PRO A 361 7.65 -13.06 17.91
CA PRO A 361 8.86 -12.87 17.14
C PRO A 361 8.70 -13.53 15.77
N ALA A 362 9.17 -12.86 14.72
CA ALA A 362 9.13 -13.41 13.37
C ALA A 362 10.14 -14.56 13.22
N ARG A 363 9.71 -15.64 12.58
CA ARG A 363 10.55 -16.77 12.19
C ARG A 363 10.34 -17.09 10.73
N SER A 364 11.41 -17.12 9.96
CA SER A 364 11.33 -17.31 8.50
C SER A 364 10.62 -18.60 8.11
N GLU A 365 10.94 -19.71 8.77
CA GLU A 365 10.33 -21.01 8.52
C GLU A 365 8.80 -21.00 8.78
N GLU A 366 8.37 -20.40 9.90
CA GLU A 366 6.95 -20.28 10.24
C GLU A 366 6.19 -19.41 9.21
N LEU A 367 6.84 -18.36 8.70
CA LEU A 367 6.24 -17.46 7.71
C LEU A 367 6.10 -18.11 6.34
N VAL A 368 7.09 -18.88 5.91
CA VAL A 368 7.03 -19.66 4.66
C VAL A 368 5.96 -20.75 4.79
N ALA A 369 5.94 -21.50 5.90
CA ALA A 369 4.91 -22.51 6.14
C ALA A 369 3.49 -21.90 6.15
N LEU A 370 3.32 -20.73 6.78
CA LEU A 370 2.04 -20.01 6.77
C LEU A 370 1.65 -19.52 5.37
N ALA A 371 2.62 -19.07 4.55
CA ALA A 371 2.36 -18.66 3.17
C ALA A 371 1.82 -19.84 2.33
N VAL A 372 2.42 -21.02 2.48
CA VAL A 372 1.98 -22.26 1.82
C VAL A 372 0.59 -22.67 2.32
N ALA A 373 0.37 -22.68 3.63
CA ALA A 373 -0.94 -23.05 4.20
C ALA A 373 -2.07 -22.10 3.78
N LEU A 374 -1.80 -20.80 3.63
CA LEU A 374 -2.76 -19.82 3.13
C LEU A 374 -3.11 -20.07 1.66
N GLN A 375 -2.12 -20.40 0.84
CA GLN A 375 -2.33 -20.74 -0.56
C GLN A 375 -3.21 -21.99 -0.72
N GLU A 376 -2.92 -23.06 0.03
CA GLU A 376 -3.70 -24.29 0.03
C GLU A 376 -5.15 -24.05 0.49
N ARG A 377 -5.33 -23.28 1.56
CA ARG A 377 -6.67 -22.95 2.12
C ARG A 377 -7.52 -22.14 1.15
N ASN A 378 -6.92 -21.20 0.44
CA ASN A 378 -7.65 -20.28 -0.42
C ASN A 378 -7.84 -20.81 -1.84
N GLY A 379 -7.28 -21.98 -2.18
CA GLY A 379 -7.39 -22.60 -3.50
C GLY A 379 -6.84 -21.72 -4.63
N ASN A 380 -5.87 -20.86 -4.32
CA ASN A 380 -5.34 -19.86 -5.23
C ASN A 380 -4.48 -20.55 -6.29
N THR A 381 -5.09 -21.02 -7.38
CA THR A 381 -4.37 -21.49 -8.56
C THR A 381 -4.04 -20.30 -9.44
N ALA A 382 -2.75 -20.13 -9.77
CA ALA A 382 -2.36 -19.09 -10.71
C ALA A 382 -2.95 -19.41 -12.09
N ASP A 383 -3.73 -18.49 -12.63
CA ASP A 383 -4.30 -18.59 -13.98
C ASP A 383 -3.17 -18.54 -15.03
N GLU A 384 -3.35 -19.25 -16.15
CA GLU A 384 -2.35 -19.25 -17.24
C GLU A 384 -2.07 -17.85 -17.78
N ASP A 385 -3.09 -16.99 -17.83
CA ASP A 385 -2.94 -15.59 -18.24
C ASP A 385 -2.01 -14.81 -17.29
N LEU A 386 -2.08 -15.07 -15.98
CA LEU A 386 -1.16 -14.48 -15.00
C LEU A 386 0.29 -14.96 -15.21
N LEU A 387 0.48 -16.20 -15.60
CA LEU A 387 1.80 -16.77 -15.83
C LEU A 387 2.43 -16.24 -17.12
N VAL A 388 1.62 -16.09 -18.16
CA VAL A 388 2.03 -15.45 -19.43
C VAL A 388 2.44 -14.01 -19.20
N SER A 389 1.64 -13.22 -18.48
CA SER A 389 1.97 -11.82 -18.18
C SER A 389 3.25 -11.66 -17.35
N ARG A 390 3.58 -12.66 -16.52
CA ARG A 390 4.86 -12.71 -15.78
C ARG A 390 6.08 -12.96 -16.68
N LEU A 391 5.91 -13.57 -17.86
CA LEU A 391 6.98 -13.76 -18.85
C LEU A 391 7.17 -12.55 -19.77
N GLU A 392 6.12 -11.81 -20.06
CA GLU A 392 6.18 -10.60 -20.92
C GLU A 392 7.26 -9.61 -20.49
N GLY A 393 7.42 -9.38 -19.20
CA GLY A 393 8.42 -8.43 -18.71
C GLY A 393 9.89 -8.90 -18.81
N ARG A 394 10.21 -10.17 -19.06
CA ARG A 394 11.59 -10.63 -19.33
C ARG A 394 12.06 -10.25 -20.73
N LEU A 395 11.15 -10.12 -21.67
CA LEU A 395 11.47 -9.72 -23.06
C LEU A 395 11.85 -8.24 -23.17
N HIS A 396 11.45 -7.42 -22.19
CA HIS A 396 11.77 -5.98 -22.14
C HIS A 396 13.19 -5.66 -21.61
N VAL A 397 13.83 -6.55 -20.87
CA VAL A 397 15.15 -6.33 -20.26
C VAL A 397 16.30 -6.82 -21.18
N ALA A 398 15.98 -7.57 -22.22
CA ALA A 398 16.95 -8.16 -23.16
C ALA A 398 17.07 -7.36 -24.50
N SER A 399 16.39 -6.24 -24.61
CA SER A 399 16.49 -5.29 -25.75
C SER A 399 17.02 -3.93 -25.25
#